data_361bab1b5d8ae0bd48e14ef3e9001536
#
_entry.id   361bab1b5d8ae0bd48e14ef3e9001536
#
_cell.length_a   1.000
_cell.length_b   1.000
_cell.length_c   1.000
_cell.angle_alpha   90.00
_cell.angle_beta   90.00
_cell.angle_gamma   90.00
#
_symmetry.space_group_name_H-M   'P 1'
#
loop_
_entity.id
_entity.type
_entity.pdbx_description
1 polymer ?
#
loop_
_entity_poly.entity_id
_entity_poly.type
_entity_poly.pdbx_seq_one_letter_code
_entity_poly.pdbx_strand_id
1 'polypeptide(L)' 'MTLALPSGVTAKIELPAFSGSRGVWIGGKYVQAHRDGQWWKLENDVSGTINIEER' A
#
# COMPACT_ATOMS: atom_id res chain seq x y z
N MET A 1 -8.95 -2.24 0.76
CA MET A 1 -9.13 -1.12 -0.19
C MET A 1 -8.71 -1.54 -1.58
N THR A 2 -9.56 -1.29 -2.54
CA THR A 2 -9.26 -1.61 -3.93
C THR A 2 -8.94 -0.32 -4.69
N LEU A 3 -7.82 -0.34 -5.42
CA LEU A 3 -7.39 0.79 -6.23
C LEU A 3 -7.22 0.33 -7.66
N ALA A 4 -7.85 1.05 -8.60
CA ALA A 4 -7.72 0.77 -10.02
C ALA A 4 -7.04 1.94 -10.70
N LEU A 5 -5.93 1.67 -11.40
CA LEU A 5 -5.16 2.68 -12.10
C LEU A 5 -5.26 2.43 -13.61
N PRO A 6 -5.38 3.50 -14.41
CA PRO A 6 -5.33 3.36 -15.87
C PRO A 6 -4.03 2.74 -16.35
N SER A 7 -4.07 2.15 -17.53
CA SER A 7 -2.87 1.58 -18.15
C SER A 7 -1.79 2.65 -18.31
N GLY A 8 -0.57 2.30 -17.96
CA GLY A 8 0.58 3.20 -18.02
C GLY A 8 0.71 4.19 -16.87
N VAL A 9 -0.19 4.13 -15.89
CA VAL A 9 -0.14 5.00 -14.71
C VAL A 9 0.37 4.21 -13.51
N THR A 10 1.28 4.80 -12.75
CA THR A 10 1.75 4.27 -11.48
C THR A 10 1.42 5.24 -10.36
N ALA A 11 1.32 4.74 -9.14
CA ALA A 11 1.02 5.56 -7.98
C ALA A 11 1.91 5.18 -6.81
N LYS A 12 2.31 6.17 -6.04
CA LYS A 12 2.92 5.98 -4.74
C LYS A 12 1.83 5.82 -3.71
N ILE A 13 1.93 4.78 -2.89
CA ILE A 13 0.91 4.50 -1.89
C ILE A 13 1.38 4.93 -0.53
N GLU A 14 0.54 5.73 0.14
CA GLU A 14 0.71 6.12 1.52
C GLU A 14 -0.59 5.83 2.25
N LEU A 15 -0.50 5.13 3.38
CA LEU A 15 -1.67 4.75 4.16
C LEU A 15 -1.51 5.21 5.60
N PRO A 16 -2.58 5.75 6.21
CA PRO A 16 -2.52 6.04 7.64
C PRO A 16 -2.42 4.73 8.43
N ALA A 17 -1.41 4.66 9.30
CA ALA A 17 -1.19 3.48 10.12
C ALA A 17 -2.10 3.53 11.34
N PHE A 18 -2.88 2.47 11.57
CA PHE A 18 -3.67 2.35 12.78
C PHE A 18 -2.83 1.75 13.92
N SER A 19 -3.30 1.90 15.14
CA SER A 19 -2.65 1.35 16.31
C SER A 19 -2.57 -0.18 16.20
N GLY A 20 -1.35 -0.73 16.31
CA GLY A 20 -1.12 -2.16 16.18
C GLY A 20 -0.92 -2.65 14.76
N SER A 21 -0.90 -1.75 13.79
CA SER A 21 -0.64 -2.12 12.40
C SER A 21 0.75 -2.72 12.25
N ARG A 22 0.86 -3.85 11.56
CA ARG A 22 2.11 -4.58 11.36
C ARG A 22 2.70 -4.41 9.98
N GLY A 23 1.90 -4.00 9.01
CA GLY A 23 2.36 -3.84 7.64
C GLY A 23 1.22 -3.76 6.65
N VAL A 24 1.59 -3.84 5.39
CA VAL A 24 0.68 -3.69 4.26
C VAL A 24 0.77 -4.91 3.38
N TRP A 25 -0.38 -5.39 2.90
CA TRP A 25 -0.48 -6.52 1.97
C TRP A 25 -1.19 -6.09 0.71
N ILE A 26 -0.69 -6.54 -0.43
CA ILE A 26 -1.33 -6.31 -1.73
C ILE A 26 -1.63 -7.66 -2.37
N GLY A 27 -2.89 -7.88 -2.70
CA GLY A 27 -3.34 -9.14 -3.29
C GLY A 27 -3.04 -10.35 -2.41
N GLY A 28 -3.04 -10.16 -1.09
CA GLY A 28 -2.73 -11.21 -0.15
C GLY A 28 -1.24 -11.45 0.10
N LYS A 29 -0.37 -10.65 -0.53
CA LYS A 29 1.09 -10.76 -0.37
C LYS A 29 1.62 -9.59 0.43
N TYR A 30 2.51 -9.88 1.38
CA TYR A 30 3.19 -8.85 2.14
C TYR A 30 4.07 -8.02 1.21
N VAL A 31 4.01 -6.70 1.34
CA VAL A 31 4.82 -5.78 0.55
C VAL A 31 5.73 -4.96 1.44
N GLN A 32 6.88 -4.59 0.90
CA GLN A 32 7.85 -3.77 1.58
C GLN A 32 7.29 -2.36 1.75
N ALA A 33 7.20 -1.91 3.00
CA ALA A 33 6.76 -0.58 3.34
C ALA A 33 7.51 -0.13 4.59
N HIS A 34 7.73 1.17 4.72
CA HIS A 34 8.33 1.70 5.94
C HIS A 34 7.36 2.62 6.66
N ARG A 35 7.54 2.69 7.97
CA ARG A 35 6.73 3.52 8.84
C ARG A 35 7.36 4.90 8.95
N ASP A 36 6.56 5.93 8.65
CA ASP A 36 6.98 7.32 8.83
C ASP A 36 5.92 8.00 9.72
N GLY A 37 6.22 8.08 10.99
CA GLY A 37 5.26 8.58 11.97
C GLY A 37 4.01 7.71 12.01
N GLN A 38 2.87 8.24 11.58
CA GLN A 38 1.60 7.54 11.54
C GLN A 38 1.21 7.09 10.13
N TRP A 39 2.18 7.01 9.22
CA TRP A 39 1.93 6.66 7.83
C TRP A 39 2.77 5.46 7.42
N TRP A 40 2.16 4.57 6.65
CA TRP A 40 2.86 3.54 5.92
C TRP A 40 3.15 4.04 4.51
N LYS A 41 4.40 4.01 4.10
CA LYS A 41 4.82 4.40 2.76
C LYS A 41 5.39 3.19 2.05
N LEU A 42 4.79 2.80 0.94
CA LEU A 42 5.28 1.69 0.13
C LEU A 42 6.54 2.14 -0.62
N GLU A 43 7.54 1.27 -0.66
CA GLU A 43 8.81 1.58 -1.30
C GLU A 43 8.71 1.58 -2.82
N ASN A 44 7.82 0.74 -3.36
CA ASN A 44 7.65 0.60 -4.80
C ASN A 44 6.32 1.19 -5.25
N ASP A 45 6.33 1.81 -6.42
CA ASP A 45 5.09 2.26 -7.04
C ASP A 45 4.24 1.05 -7.45
N VAL A 46 2.94 1.26 -7.48
CA VAL A 46 1.99 0.23 -7.87
C VAL A 46 1.31 0.62 -9.17
N SER A 47 0.83 -0.37 -9.90
CA SER A 47 0.12 -0.14 -11.16
C SER A 47 -1.00 -1.15 -11.32
N GLY A 48 -1.96 -0.84 -12.21
CA GLY A 48 -3.09 -1.71 -12.48
C GLY A 48 -4.13 -1.69 -11.38
N THR A 49 -4.90 -2.76 -11.29
CA THR A 49 -5.91 -2.94 -10.24
C THR A 49 -5.31 -3.73 -9.09
N ILE A 50 -5.32 -3.15 -7.90
CA ILE A 50 -4.73 -3.77 -6.72
C ILE A 50 -5.71 -3.72 -5.56
N ASN A 51 -5.60 -4.71 -4.67
CA ASN A 51 -6.34 -4.76 -3.42
C ASN A 51 -5.34 -4.62 -2.27
N ILE A 52 -5.47 -3.53 -1.53
CA ILE A 52 -4.53 -3.17 -0.47
C ILE A 52 -5.18 -3.47 0.88
N GLU A 53 -4.46 -4.20 1.73
CA GLU A 53 -4.86 -4.44 3.10
C GLU A 53 -3.78 -3.97 4.06
N GLU A 54 -4.21 -3.37 5.16
CA GLU A 54 -3.36 -3.01 6.28
C GLU A 54 -3.78 -3.88 7.47
N ARG A 55 -2.80 -4.52 8.09
CA ARG A 55 -3.05 -5.40 9.23
C ARG A 55 -2.19 -5.05 10.42
#